data_a99f18318da4765e0e1947b8f53c898d
#
_entry.id   a99f18318da4765e0e1947b8f53c898d
#
_cell.length_a   1.000
_cell.length_b   1.000
_cell.length_c   1.000
_cell.angle_alpha   90.00
_cell.angle_beta   90.00
_cell.angle_gamma   90.00
#
_symmetry.space_group_name_H-M   'P 1'
#
loop_
_entity.id
_entity.type
_entity.pdbx_description
1 polymer ?
#
loop_
_entity_poly.entity_id
_entity_poly.type
_entity_poly.pdbx_seq_one_letter_code
_entity_poly.pdbx_strand_id
1 'polypeptide(L)'
;MWLLDKFLKRVIRRGRLVVTDYDGKVYAYGPAGGEELRARLTHRKAAAHIARYPQVGAGEAYMWGWLEIEPPHDIRDLVLFASEE
;
A
#
# COMPACT_ATOMS: atom_id res chain seq x y z
N MET A 1 -11.11 3.20 -1.48
CA MET A 1 -10.27 1.99 -1.44
C MET A 1 -10.51 1.04 -2.61
N TRP A 2 -11.67 1.12 -3.19
CA TRP A 2 -12.08 0.21 -4.27
C TRP A 2 -11.11 0.18 -5.47
N LEU A 3 -10.69 1.35 -5.96
CA LEU A 3 -9.77 1.41 -7.09
C LEU A 3 -8.40 0.88 -6.73
N LEU A 4 -7.92 1.24 -5.55
CA LEU A 4 -6.63 0.78 -5.08
C LEU A 4 -6.64 -0.73 -4.85
N ASP A 5 -7.77 -1.27 -4.38
CA ASP A 5 -7.94 -2.70 -4.17
C ASP A 5 -7.69 -3.48 -5.45
N LYS A 6 -8.28 -3.03 -6.56
CA LYS A 6 -8.09 -3.70 -7.85
C LYS A 6 -6.63 -3.67 -8.29
N PHE A 7 -5.98 -2.53 -8.11
CA PHE A 7 -4.59 -2.38 -8.50
C PHE A 7 -3.70 -3.31 -7.66
N LEU A 8 -3.90 -3.31 -6.35
CA LEU A 8 -3.05 -4.10 -5.45
C LEU A 8 -3.22 -5.59 -5.68
N LYS A 9 -4.44 -6.04 -5.95
CA LYS A 9 -4.67 -7.45 -6.26
C LYS A 9 -3.91 -7.90 -7.50
N ARG A 10 -3.68 -6.98 -8.42
CA ARG A 10 -2.96 -7.30 -9.65
C ARG A 10 -1.46 -7.34 -9.44
N VAL A 11 -0.91 -6.41 -8.66
CA VAL A 11 0.55 -6.23 -8.60
C VAL A 11 1.23 -6.93 -7.44
N ILE A 12 0.51 -7.21 -6.35
CA ILE A 12 1.13 -7.86 -5.19
C ILE A 12 1.09 -9.37 -5.41
N ARG A 13 2.21 -9.91 -5.87
CA ARG A 13 2.33 -11.33 -6.20
C ARG A 13 3.23 -12.09 -5.24
N ARG A 14 4.20 -11.40 -4.64
CA ARG A 14 5.14 -12.00 -3.70
C ARG A 14 5.02 -11.26 -2.39
N GLY A 15 5.12 -12.00 -1.29
CA GLY A 15 4.96 -11.41 0.01
C GLY A 15 3.51 -11.02 0.24
N ARG A 16 3.28 -10.31 1.31
CA ARG A 16 1.93 -9.95 1.71
C ARG A 16 1.90 -8.48 2.11
N LEU A 17 0.99 -7.74 1.53
CA LEU A 17 0.77 -6.33 1.89
C LEU A 17 -0.53 -6.24 2.68
N VAL A 18 -0.45 -5.66 3.87
CA VAL A 18 -1.63 -5.40 4.70
C VAL A 18 -1.79 -3.90 4.80
N VAL A 19 -2.95 -3.40 4.36
CA VAL A 19 -3.24 -1.97 4.35
C VAL A 19 -4.41 -1.68 5.28
N THR A 20 -4.22 -0.74 6.22
CA THR A 20 -5.30 -0.24 7.05
C THR A 20 -5.72 1.11 6.50
N ASP A 21 -6.97 1.22 6.08
CA ASP A 21 -7.48 2.46 5.52
C ASP A 21 -7.79 3.46 6.64
N TYR A 22 -8.06 4.70 6.26
CA TYR A 22 -8.28 5.78 7.23
C TYR A 22 -9.47 5.49 8.16
N ASP A 23 -10.41 4.69 7.70
CA ASP A 23 -11.60 4.33 8.50
C ASP A 23 -11.38 3.11 9.38
N GLY A 24 -10.17 2.58 9.40
CA GLY A 24 -9.83 1.42 10.23
C GLY A 24 -10.04 0.07 9.57
N LYS A 25 -10.56 0.04 8.35
CA LYS A 25 -10.74 -1.22 7.64
C LYS A 25 -9.41 -1.77 7.18
N VAL A 26 -9.23 -3.08 7.31
CA VAL A 26 -7.97 -3.74 6.97
C VAL A 26 -8.14 -4.57 5.72
N TYR A 27 -7.21 -4.43 4.81
CA TYR A 27 -7.19 -5.17 3.54
C TYR A 27 -5.86 -5.89 3.41
N ALA A 28 -5.88 -7.13 2.92
CA ALA A 28 -4.66 -7.91 2.76
C ALA A 28 -4.53 -8.37 1.31
N TYR A 29 -3.32 -8.31 0.79
CA TYR A 29 -3.02 -8.66 -0.60
C TYR A 29 -1.79 -9.55 -0.63
N GLY A 30 -1.81 -10.55 -1.52
CA GLY A 30 -0.70 -11.47 -1.68
C GLY A 30 -0.85 -12.72 -0.82
N PRO A 31 -0.02 -13.75 -1.09
CA PRO A 31 -0.13 -15.03 -0.39
C PRO A 31 0.31 -14.93 1.06
N ALA A 32 -0.32 -15.73 1.91
CA ALA A 32 0.08 -15.83 3.31
C ALA A 32 1.40 -16.60 3.41
N GLY A 33 2.14 -16.36 4.50
CA GLY A 33 3.34 -17.12 4.80
C GLY A 33 4.64 -16.54 4.30
N GLY A 34 4.60 -15.45 3.54
CA GLY A 34 5.79 -14.75 3.10
C GLY A 34 6.08 -13.54 3.95
N GLU A 35 6.98 -12.71 3.46
CA GLU A 35 7.28 -11.45 4.10
C GLU A 35 6.05 -10.55 4.09
N GLU A 36 5.78 -9.91 5.20
CA GLU A 36 4.59 -9.07 5.34
C GLU A 36 4.98 -7.62 5.56
N LEU A 37 4.43 -6.75 4.73
CA LEU A 37 4.60 -5.30 4.87
C LEU A 37 3.27 -4.70 5.31
N ARG A 38 3.29 -3.88 6.34
CA ARG A 38 2.08 -3.24 6.86
C ARG A 38 2.13 -1.75 6.60
N ALA A 39 1.06 -1.22 6.01
CA ALA A 39 0.93 0.19 5.69
C ALA A 39 -0.40 0.71 6.21
N ARG A 40 -0.44 2.00 6.48
CA ARG A 40 -1.65 2.64 6.97
C ARG A 40 -1.90 3.91 6.19
N LEU A 41 -3.14 4.10 5.76
CA LEU A 41 -3.58 5.32 5.11
C LEU A 41 -4.25 6.20 6.15
N THR A 42 -3.83 7.46 6.23
CA THR A 42 -4.29 8.37 7.28
C THR A 42 -5.23 9.44 6.77
N HIS A 43 -5.49 9.46 5.46
CA HIS A 43 -6.34 10.49 4.86
C HIS A 43 -7.35 9.83 3.93
N ARG A 44 -8.56 10.36 3.90
CA ARG A 44 -9.64 9.76 3.10
C ARG A 44 -9.35 9.72 1.61
N LYS A 45 -8.49 10.62 1.12
CA LYS A 45 -8.15 10.69 -0.30
C LYS A 45 -6.92 9.87 -0.68
N ALA A 46 -6.26 9.27 0.30
CA ALA A 46 -4.99 8.59 0.05
C ALA A 46 -5.14 7.43 -0.92
N ALA A 47 -6.14 6.57 -0.70
CA ALA A 47 -6.33 5.40 -1.54
C ALA A 47 -6.58 5.78 -2.99
N ALA A 48 -7.44 6.77 -3.24
CA ALA A 48 -7.75 7.20 -4.60
C ALA A 48 -6.53 7.84 -5.27
N HIS A 49 -5.78 8.63 -4.52
CA HIS A 49 -4.59 9.29 -5.06
C HIS A 49 -3.54 8.26 -5.49
N ILE A 50 -3.30 7.26 -4.66
CA ILE A 50 -2.34 6.21 -4.97
C ILE A 50 -2.85 5.35 -6.14
N ALA A 51 -4.14 5.06 -6.17
CA ALA A 51 -4.71 4.26 -7.26
C ALA A 51 -4.59 4.96 -8.61
N ARG A 52 -4.72 6.29 -8.61
CA ARG A 52 -4.62 7.09 -9.84
C ARG A 52 -3.19 7.19 -10.34
N TYR A 53 -2.24 7.35 -9.43
CA TYR A 53 -0.82 7.53 -9.76
C TYR A 53 0.00 6.62 -8.82
N PRO A 54 0.08 5.31 -9.11
CA PRO A 54 0.60 4.37 -8.13
C PRO A 54 1.99 4.68 -7.57
N GLN A 55 2.96 4.96 -8.42
CA GLN A 55 4.31 5.21 -7.92
C GLN A 55 4.47 6.62 -7.38
N VAL A 56 4.09 7.60 -8.20
CA VAL A 56 4.20 9.01 -7.81
C VAL A 56 3.25 9.30 -6.66
N GLY A 57 2.02 8.77 -6.75
CA GLY A 57 1.01 9.01 -5.72
C GLY A 57 1.38 8.40 -4.38
N ALA A 58 2.00 7.22 -4.38
CA ALA A 58 2.44 6.61 -3.13
C ALA A 58 3.55 7.45 -2.49
N GLY A 59 4.50 7.93 -3.29
CA GLY A 59 5.57 8.79 -2.80
C GLY A 59 5.05 10.09 -2.24
N GLU A 60 4.11 10.71 -2.94
CA GLU A 60 3.50 11.96 -2.50
C GLU A 60 2.69 11.76 -1.21
N ALA A 61 1.91 10.69 -1.16
CA ALA A 61 1.12 10.37 0.03
C ALA A 61 2.04 10.15 1.23
N TYR A 62 3.15 9.48 1.01
CA TYR A 62 4.14 9.26 2.07
C TYR A 62 4.70 10.58 2.57
N MET A 63 5.07 11.48 1.67
CA MET A 63 5.59 12.79 2.03
C MET A 63 4.58 13.63 2.78
N TRP A 64 3.30 13.52 2.43
CA TRP A 64 2.25 14.31 3.06
C TRP A 64 1.74 13.70 4.37
N GLY A 65 2.25 12.53 4.76
CA GLY A 65 1.77 11.85 5.96
C GLY A 65 0.46 11.11 5.74
N TRP A 66 0.02 10.95 4.51
CA TRP A 66 -1.19 10.19 4.19
C TRP A 66 -0.94 8.69 4.14
N LEU A 67 0.32 8.30 4.00
CA LEU A 67 0.73 6.91 3.94
C LEU A 67 1.83 6.70 4.96
N GLU A 68 1.62 5.76 5.89
CA GLU A 68 2.63 5.39 6.88
C GLU A 68 2.96 3.92 6.70
N ILE A 69 4.22 3.58 6.87
CA ILE A 69 4.69 2.21 6.73
C ILE A 69 5.29 1.76 8.03
N GLU A 70 4.84 0.61 8.51
CA GLU A 70 5.26 0.09 9.80
C GLU A 70 6.71 -0.40 9.73
N PRO A 71 7.57 0.02 10.71
CA PRO A 71 8.93 -0.49 10.75
C PRO A 71 8.96 -2.01 10.86
N PRO A 72 10.01 -2.66 10.37
CA PRO A 72 11.26 -2.07 9.83
C PRO A 72 11.18 -1.67 8.37
N HIS A 73 10.02 -1.80 7.74
CA HIS A 73 9.87 -1.46 6.33
C HIS A 73 9.74 0.04 6.14
N ASP A 74 9.97 0.50 4.91
CA ASP A 74 9.82 1.91 4.54
C ASP A 74 9.18 1.99 3.15
N ILE A 75 9.08 3.23 2.64
CA ILE A 75 8.44 3.45 1.33
C ILE A 75 9.17 2.72 0.21
N ARG A 76 10.47 2.54 0.33
CA ARG A 76 11.25 1.82 -0.68
C ARG A 76 10.80 0.37 -0.77
N ASP A 77 10.54 -0.25 0.37
CA ASP A 77 10.05 -1.62 0.40
C ASP A 77 8.70 -1.74 -0.28
N LEU A 78 7.82 -0.78 -0.05
CA LEU A 78 6.51 -0.78 -0.69
C LEU A 78 6.62 -0.66 -2.20
N VAL A 79 7.48 0.22 -2.67
CA VAL A 79 7.70 0.39 -4.11
C VAL A 79 8.23 -0.90 -4.72
N LEU A 80 9.16 -1.56 -4.04
CA LEU A 80 9.70 -2.84 -4.51
C LEU A 80 8.63 -3.93 -4.56
N PHE A 81 7.76 -3.98 -3.54
CA PHE A 81 6.66 -4.94 -3.54
C PHE A 81 5.77 -4.76 -4.77
N ALA A 82 5.42 -3.51 -5.06
CA ALA A 82 4.51 -3.21 -6.16
C ALA A 82 5.16 -3.35 -7.53
N SER A 83 6.47 -3.21 -7.60
CA SER A 83 7.21 -3.31 -8.85
C SER A 83 7.74 -4.71 -9.13
N GLU A 84 7.66 -5.59 -8.16
CA GLU A 84 8.17 -6.95 -8.27
C GLU A 84 7.40 -7.73 -9.31
N GLU A 85 8.11 -8.48 -10.15
CA GLU A 85 7.46 -9.29 -11.18
C GLU A 85 7.54 -10.76 -10.90
#